data_d02562e94d94b2e605bfa29cfb8af7c4
#
_entry.id   d02562e94d94b2e605bfa29cfb8af7c4
#
_cell.length_a   1.000
_cell.length_b   1.000
_cell.length_c   1.000
_cell.angle_alpha   90.00
_cell.angle_beta   90.00
_cell.angle_gamma   90.00
#
_symmetry.space_group_name_H-M   'P 1'
#
loop_
_entity.id
_entity.type
_entity.pdbx_description
1 polymer ?
#
loop_
_entity_poly.entity_id
_entity_poly.type
_entity_poly.pdbx_seq_one_letter_code
_entity_poly.pdbx_strand_id
1 'polypeptide(L)'
;GVVAVQVPDGAAVFIKEDFMQNKKQEWRPGNMLYPVPAVMVSCQRENEKPNIITVAWAGTICSDPVMLSISVRKERYSHQIISETKEFVVNLTTKDLCRATDYCGVRSGRDVDKFKEMNLTPQKSSKIHAPAIAESPVNIECKVVNVIELGSHDMFIAKVEAVHVDEKLLDDKSEA
;
A
#
# COMPACT_ATOMS: atom_id res chain seq x y z
N GLY A 1 30.02 -15.69 28.73
CA GLY A 1 30.13 -16.64 29.83
C GLY A 1 30.24 -18.08 29.30
N VAL A 2 30.47 -19.05 30.17
CA VAL A 2 30.47 -20.47 29.85
C VAL A 2 29.46 -21.16 30.74
N VAL A 3 28.51 -21.86 30.15
CA VAL A 3 27.52 -22.64 30.89
C VAL A 3 27.94 -24.09 30.91
N ALA A 4 28.06 -24.68 32.11
CA ALA A 4 28.31 -26.11 32.27
C ALA A 4 26.98 -26.88 32.22
N VAL A 5 26.87 -27.80 31.30
CA VAL A 5 25.74 -28.74 31.23
C VAL A 5 26.23 -30.13 31.63
N GLN A 6 25.66 -30.70 32.71
CA GLN A 6 25.94 -32.08 33.10
C GLN A 6 25.20 -33.06 32.15
N VAL A 7 25.95 -34.03 31.64
CA VAL A 7 25.40 -35.11 30.83
C VAL A 7 25.28 -36.39 31.65
N PRO A 8 24.44 -37.37 31.26
CA PRO A 8 24.12 -38.54 32.09
C PRO A 8 25.26 -39.45 32.49
N ASP A 9 26.43 -39.35 31.83
CA ASP A 9 27.65 -40.09 32.13
C ASP A 9 28.58 -39.40 33.14
N GLY A 10 28.12 -38.27 33.73
CA GLY A 10 28.89 -37.51 34.73
C GLY A 10 29.92 -36.55 34.16
N ALA A 11 30.06 -36.46 32.85
CA ALA A 11 30.93 -35.46 32.23
C ALA A 11 30.28 -34.10 32.21
N ALA A 12 31.03 -33.03 32.35
CA ALA A 12 30.59 -31.67 32.17
C ALA A 12 30.95 -31.17 30.76
N VAL A 13 29.93 -30.84 29.95
CA VAL A 13 30.18 -30.17 28.67
C VAL A 13 30.05 -28.67 28.87
N PHE A 14 31.14 -27.96 28.60
CA PHE A 14 31.18 -26.51 28.68
C PHE A 14 30.72 -25.94 27.31
N ILE A 15 29.56 -25.39 27.29
CA ILE A 15 29.04 -24.68 26.10
C ILE A 15 29.39 -23.18 26.28
N LYS A 16 30.17 -22.66 25.34
CA LYS A 16 30.37 -21.20 25.29
C LYS A 16 29.01 -20.52 24.97
N GLU A 17 28.61 -19.59 25.82
CA GLU A 17 27.41 -18.78 25.63
C GLU A 17 27.36 -18.04 24.26
N ASP A 18 28.54 -17.92 23.59
CA ASP A 18 28.63 -17.28 22.28
C ASP A 18 27.85 -17.99 21.17
N PHE A 19 27.39 -19.22 21.36
CA PHE A 19 26.67 -19.99 20.34
C PHE A 19 25.17 -19.65 20.24
N MET A 20 24.63 -18.89 21.22
CA MET A 20 23.17 -18.58 21.28
C MET A 20 22.87 -17.08 21.28
N GLN A 21 23.83 -16.20 21.24
CA GLN A 21 23.58 -14.78 21.09
C GLN A 21 23.64 -14.39 19.62
N ASN A 22 22.48 -14.28 18.99
CA ASN A 22 22.34 -13.49 17.76
C ASN A 22 22.83 -12.07 18.06
N LYS A 23 24.07 -11.77 17.71
CA LYS A 23 24.65 -10.43 17.89
C LYS A 23 23.92 -9.47 16.96
N LYS A 24 22.98 -8.71 17.52
CA LYS A 24 22.34 -7.61 16.81
C LYS A 24 23.17 -6.34 17.00
N GLN A 25 23.30 -5.58 15.93
CA GLN A 25 23.88 -4.26 15.97
C GLN A 25 22.78 -3.22 16.00
N GLU A 26 22.95 -2.19 16.81
CA GLU A 26 22.07 -1.04 16.79
C GLU A 26 22.36 -0.19 15.54
N TRP A 27 21.33 0.09 14.77
CA TRP A 27 21.38 0.98 13.62
C TRP A 27 20.62 2.26 13.91
N ARG A 28 20.99 3.33 13.17
CA ARG A 28 20.20 4.55 13.19
C ARG A 28 18.74 4.27 12.74
N PRO A 29 17.76 5.03 13.26
CA PRO A 29 16.37 4.89 12.83
C PRO A 29 16.21 4.95 11.31
N GLY A 30 15.44 4.03 10.74
CA GLY A 30 15.21 3.92 9.31
C GLY A 30 13.94 3.14 8.97
N ASN A 31 13.54 3.22 7.71
CA ASN A 31 12.35 2.56 7.19
C ASN A 31 12.63 1.09 6.94
N MET A 32 12.47 0.24 7.96
CA MET A 32 12.82 -1.18 7.93
C MET A 32 11.62 -2.12 8.01
N LEU A 33 10.39 -1.59 7.97
CA LEU A 33 9.19 -2.41 7.97
C LEU A 33 8.92 -2.94 6.55
N TYR A 34 9.35 -4.17 6.27
CA TYR A 34 9.18 -4.88 5.00
C TYR A 34 8.75 -6.34 5.25
N PRO A 35 8.01 -6.95 4.31
CA PRO A 35 7.52 -6.40 3.05
C PRO A 35 6.37 -5.41 3.25
N VAL A 36 6.19 -4.51 2.30
CA VAL A 36 5.06 -3.58 2.20
C VAL A 36 4.28 -3.84 0.92
N PRO A 37 2.96 -3.57 0.88
CA PRO A 37 2.20 -3.66 -0.36
C PRO A 37 2.67 -2.58 -1.33
N ALA A 38 2.60 -2.88 -2.63
CA ALA A 38 2.72 -1.88 -3.68
C ALA A 38 1.37 -1.79 -4.39
N VAL A 39 0.67 -0.67 -4.24
CA VAL A 39 -0.65 -0.46 -4.82
C VAL A 39 -0.66 0.76 -5.72
N MET A 40 -1.49 0.76 -6.77
CA MET A 40 -1.75 1.94 -7.57
C MET A 40 -2.96 2.68 -7.00
N VAL A 41 -2.78 3.96 -6.70
CA VAL A 41 -3.85 4.83 -6.18
C VAL A 41 -4.26 5.79 -7.29
N SER A 42 -5.50 5.69 -7.74
CA SER A 42 -6.08 6.59 -8.73
C SER A 42 -6.93 7.68 -8.06
N CYS A 43 -6.88 8.87 -8.62
CA CYS A 43 -7.59 10.04 -8.13
C CYS A 43 -7.89 11.00 -9.30
N GLN A 44 -8.90 11.86 -9.14
CA GLN A 44 -9.32 12.77 -10.20
C GLN A 44 -10.03 13.99 -9.61
N ARG A 45 -9.75 15.19 -10.13
CA ARG A 45 -10.60 16.36 -9.98
C ARG A 45 -11.73 16.34 -11.00
N GLU A 46 -12.82 16.98 -10.66
CA GLU A 46 -13.92 17.15 -11.61
C GLU A 46 -13.43 17.85 -12.89
N ASN A 47 -13.83 17.33 -14.04
CA ASN A 47 -13.47 17.83 -15.38
C ASN A 47 -11.96 17.82 -15.72
N GLU A 48 -11.14 17.16 -14.94
CA GLU A 48 -9.72 16.94 -15.23
C GLU A 48 -9.43 15.47 -15.60
N LYS A 49 -8.24 15.24 -16.17
CA LYS A 49 -7.77 13.89 -16.43
C LYS A 49 -7.46 13.15 -15.12
N PRO A 50 -7.77 11.86 -15.05
CA PRO A 50 -7.41 11.05 -13.89
C PRO A 50 -5.89 10.89 -13.77
N ASN A 51 -5.42 10.74 -12.55
CA ASN A 51 -4.01 10.49 -12.25
C ASN A 51 -3.84 9.22 -11.40
N ILE A 52 -2.66 8.65 -11.48
CA ILE A 52 -2.27 7.47 -10.71
C ILE A 52 -0.96 7.76 -9.97
N ILE A 53 -0.85 7.28 -8.74
CA ILE A 53 0.40 7.21 -8.00
C ILE A 53 0.58 5.79 -7.43
N THR A 54 1.80 5.29 -7.44
CA THR A 54 2.13 4.06 -6.72
C THR A 54 2.51 4.39 -5.29
N VAL A 55 1.87 3.69 -4.36
CA VAL A 55 2.04 3.86 -2.93
C VAL A 55 2.45 2.52 -2.32
N ALA A 56 3.52 2.54 -1.53
CA ALA A 56 3.97 1.38 -0.75
C ALA A 56 3.54 1.48 0.73
N TRP A 57 3.27 2.68 1.22
CA TRP A 57 2.83 2.89 2.60
C TRP A 57 1.31 3.02 2.63
N ALA A 58 0.68 1.84 2.60
CA ALA A 58 -0.76 1.64 2.65
C ALA A 58 -1.08 0.46 3.57
N GLY A 59 -2.22 0.49 4.23
CA GLY A 59 -2.65 -0.60 5.09
C GLY A 59 -4.05 -0.42 5.64
N THR A 60 -4.68 -1.57 5.97
CA THR A 60 -5.94 -1.60 6.70
C THR A 60 -5.71 -1.16 8.14
N ILE A 61 -6.57 -0.30 8.68
CA ILE A 61 -6.42 0.29 10.01
C ILE A 61 -7.63 0.06 10.92
N CYS A 62 -8.80 -0.29 10.38
CA CYS A 62 -10.01 -0.57 11.14
C CYS A 62 -10.90 -1.54 10.37
N SER A 63 -11.61 -2.42 11.09
CA SER A 63 -12.52 -3.41 10.50
C SER A 63 -14.00 -3.01 10.61
N ASP A 64 -14.35 -2.15 11.57
CA ASP A 64 -15.71 -1.63 11.72
C ASP A 64 -15.66 -0.20 12.28
N PRO A 65 -15.96 0.83 11.46
CA PRO A 65 -16.13 0.74 10.01
C PRO A 65 -14.84 0.31 9.30
N VAL A 66 -14.97 -0.29 8.11
CA VAL A 66 -13.79 -0.69 7.32
C VAL A 66 -13.02 0.54 6.87
N MET A 67 -11.76 0.63 7.26
CA MET A 67 -10.90 1.77 6.95
C MET A 67 -9.50 1.32 6.56
N LEU A 68 -8.88 2.12 5.71
CA LEU A 68 -7.47 2.00 5.36
C LEU A 68 -6.79 3.36 5.39
N SER A 69 -5.47 3.36 5.37
CA SER A 69 -4.66 4.57 5.23
C SER A 69 -3.70 4.45 4.07
N ILE A 70 -3.35 5.60 3.49
CA ILE A 70 -2.22 5.76 2.58
C ILE A 70 -1.39 6.95 3.03
N SER A 71 -0.06 6.84 2.93
CA SER A 71 0.84 7.97 3.21
C SER A 71 1.45 8.48 1.90
N VAL A 72 1.23 9.75 1.61
CA VAL A 72 1.65 10.38 0.36
C VAL A 72 2.52 11.60 0.65
N ARG A 73 3.64 11.74 -0.06
CA ARG A 73 4.50 12.92 0.06
C ARG A 73 3.79 14.18 -0.42
N LYS A 74 3.98 15.29 0.32
CA LYS A 74 3.33 16.59 0.06
C LYS A 74 3.61 17.15 -1.34
N GLU A 75 4.79 16.88 -1.90
CA GLU A 75 5.18 17.35 -3.25
C GLU A 75 4.56 16.54 -4.40
N ARG A 76 3.96 15.36 -4.13
CA ARG A 76 3.35 14.52 -5.17
C ARG A 76 2.07 15.15 -5.70
N TYR A 77 1.88 15.09 -7.03
CA TYR A 77 0.69 15.64 -7.69
C TYR A 77 -0.61 15.04 -7.16
N SER A 78 -0.65 13.72 -6.93
CA SER A 78 -1.82 13.04 -6.35
C SER A 78 -2.14 13.52 -4.93
N HIS A 79 -1.15 13.96 -4.13
CA HIS A 79 -1.38 14.50 -2.79
C HIS A 79 -2.36 15.68 -2.86
N GLN A 80 -2.10 16.62 -3.75
CA GLN A 80 -2.95 17.80 -3.93
C GLN A 80 -4.36 17.41 -4.37
N ILE A 81 -4.49 16.51 -5.36
CA ILE A 81 -5.79 16.05 -5.85
C ILE A 81 -6.60 15.38 -4.71
N ILE A 82 -6.00 14.45 -3.98
CA ILE A 82 -6.67 13.73 -2.89
C ILE A 82 -7.03 14.68 -1.73
N SER A 83 -6.17 15.66 -1.44
CA SER A 83 -6.45 16.66 -0.41
C SER A 83 -7.66 17.52 -0.72
N GLU A 84 -7.90 17.83 -2.00
CA GLU A 84 -9.01 18.63 -2.47
C GLU A 84 -10.30 17.80 -2.62
N THR A 85 -10.21 16.64 -3.28
CA THR A 85 -11.38 15.82 -3.62
C THR A 85 -11.86 14.93 -2.48
N LYS A 86 -10.96 14.59 -1.56
CA LYS A 86 -11.19 13.63 -0.47
C LYS A 86 -11.60 12.23 -0.94
N GLU A 87 -11.23 11.87 -2.17
CA GLU A 87 -11.56 10.59 -2.79
C GLU A 87 -10.36 9.99 -3.50
N PHE A 88 -10.25 8.67 -3.44
CA PHE A 88 -9.29 7.89 -4.22
C PHE A 88 -9.72 6.43 -4.32
N VAL A 89 -9.17 5.70 -5.30
CA VAL A 89 -9.32 4.26 -5.41
C VAL A 89 -7.97 3.59 -5.20
N VAL A 90 -7.92 2.59 -4.34
CA VAL A 90 -6.77 1.68 -4.23
C VAL A 90 -6.97 0.52 -5.20
N ASN A 91 -6.04 0.34 -6.14
CA ASN A 91 -6.07 -0.70 -7.16
C ASN A 91 -4.94 -1.69 -6.86
N LEU A 92 -5.30 -2.95 -6.59
CA LEU A 92 -4.32 -4.00 -6.30
C LEU A 92 -3.53 -4.34 -7.57
N THR A 93 -2.26 -4.63 -7.37
CA THR A 93 -1.33 -4.87 -8.47
C THR A 93 -1.12 -6.37 -8.72
N THR A 94 -0.84 -6.70 -9.97
CA THR A 94 -0.49 -8.05 -10.42
C THR A 94 0.87 -8.06 -11.08
N LYS A 95 1.36 -9.24 -11.44
CA LYS A 95 2.59 -9.39 -12.23
C LYS A 95 2.50 -8.62 -13.55
N ASP A 96 1.35 -8.65 -14.21
CA ASP A 96 1.16 -8.01 -15.53
C ASP A 96 1.14 -6.48 -15.41
N LEU A 97 0.75 -5.96 -14.24
CA LEU A 97 0.77 -4.53 -13.92
C LEU A 97 2.11 -4.03 -13.38
N CYS A 98 3.13 -4.89 -13.26
CA CYS A 98 4.41 -4.54 -12.63
C CYS A 98 5.06 -3.29 -13.27
N ARG A 99 5.10 -3.22 -14.62
CA ARG A 99 5.65 -2.08 -15.36
C ARG A 99 4.86 -0.79 -15.09
N ALA A 100 3.53 -0.88 -15.11
CA ALA A 100 2.67 0.27 -14.83
C ALA A 100 2.81 0.74 -13.38
N THR A 101 2.94 -0.19 -12.44
CA THR A 101 3.16 0.09 -11.02
C THR A 101 4.46 0.87 -10.81
N ASP A 102 5.56 0.43 -11.40
CA ASP A 102 6.85 1.15 -11.33
C ASP A 102 6.74 2.53 -11.98
N TYR A 103 6.25 2.60 -13.21
CA TYR A 103 6.12 3.85 -13.95
C TYR A 103 5.28 4.90 -13.22
N CYS A 104 4.13 4.50 -12.66
CA CYS A 104 3.24 5.39 -11.92
C CYS A 104 3.86 5.91 -10.61
N GLY A 105 4.85 5.21 -10.05
CA GLY A 105 5.60 5.61 -8.87
C GLY A 105 6.70 6.65 -9.16
N VAL A 106 7.34 6.59 -10.33
CA VAL A 106 8.51 7.42 -10.66
C VAL A 106 8.19 8.63 -11.52
N ARG A 107 7.11 8.61 -12.32
CA ARG A 107 6.70 9.73 -13.17
C ARG A 107 5.67 10.62 -12.48
N SER A 108 5.66 11.91 -12.84
CA SER A 108 4.66 12.86 -12.33
C SER A 108 3.48 12.97 -13.30
N GLY A 109 2.24 12.98 -12.75
CA GLY A 109 1.04 13.25 -13.54
C GLY A 109 0.89 14.70 -14.01
N ARG A 110 1.79 15.61 -13.56
CA ARG A 110 1.92 16.96 -14.14
C ARG A 110 2.51 16.92 -15.55
N ASP A 111 3.38 15.93 -15.81
CA ASP A 111 4.18 15.88 -17.03
C ASP A 111 3.64 14.88 -18.04
N VAL A 112 2.96 13.82 -17.56
CA VAL A 112 2.51 12.70 -18.39
C VAL A 112 1.10 12.24 -18.03
N ASP A 113 0.39 11.71 -19.02
CA ASP A 113 -0.88 11.01 -18.84
C ASP A 113 -0.62 9.52 -18.60
N LYS A 114 -0.61 9.11 -17.32
CA LYS A 114 -0.21 7.76 -16.92
C LYS A 114 -1.16 6.67 -17.39
N PHE A 115 -2.46 6.97 -17.48
CA PHE A 115 -3.43 6.02 -18.05
C PHE A 115 -3.09 5.72 -19.51
N LYS A 116 -2.85 6.77 -20.31
CA LYS A 116 -2.50 6.64 -21.73
C LYS A 116 -1.14 5.97 -21.93
N GLU A 117 -0.11 6.43 -21.19
CA GLU A 117 1.27 5.91 -21.34
C GLU A 117 1.41 4.43 -20.99
N MET A 118 0.60 3.95 -20.03
CA MET A 118 0.64 2.57 -19.57
C MET A 118 -0.48 1.71 -20.15
N ASN A 119 -1.27 2.23 -21.09
CA ASN A 119 -2.43 1.55 -21.69
C ASN A 119 -3.41 1.04 -20.63
N LEU A 120 -3.66 1.87 -19.61
CA LEU A 120 -4.62 1.58 -18.55
C LEU A 120 -5.96 2.24 -18.87
N THR A 121 -7.04 1.57 -18.50
CA THR A 121 -8.40 2.04 -18.75
C THR A 121 -9.02 2.60 -17.47
N PRO A 122 -9.39 3.90 -17.44
CA PRO A 122 -10.15 4.44 -16.32
C PRO A 122 -11.57 3.85 -16.31
N GLN A 123 -11.92 3.18 -15.22
CA GLN A 123 -13.24 2.58 -15.01
C GLN A 123 -14.02 3.41 -14.01
N LYS A 124 -15.28 3.71 -14.33
CA LYS A 124 -16.17 4.48 -13.45
C LYS A 124 -16.39 3.75 -12.14
N SER A 125 -16.18 4.44 -11.04
CA SER A 125 -16.49 3.99 -9.68
C SER A 125 -18.01 4.03 -9.42
N SER A 126 -18.45 3.28 -8.41
CA SER A 126 -19.86 3.17 -8.04
C SER A 126 -20.31 4.18 -6.97
N LYS A 127 -19.41 4.56 -6.06
CA LYS A 127 -19.71 5.38 -4.87
C LYS A 127 -18.96 6.72 -4.82
N ILE A 128 -17.93 6.88 -5.64
CA ILE A 128 -17.06 8.06 -5.66
C ILE A 128 -16.81 8.52 -7.09
N HIS A 129 -16.23 9.72 -7.25
CA HIS A 129 -15.90 10.26 -8.58
C HIS A 129 -14.57 9.73 -9.13
N ALA A 130 -13.57 9.51 -8.24
CA ALA A 130 -12.27 9.00 -8.65
C ALA A 130 -12.39 7.64 -9.36
N PRO A 131 -11.82 7.46 -10.58
CA PRO A 131 -11.97 6.23 -11.33
C PRO A 131 -11.08 5.10 -10.81
N ALA A 132 -11.52 3.87 -10.95
CA ALA A 132 -10.72 2.66 -10.81
C ALA A 132 -9.84 2.44 -12.05
N ILE A 133 -8.91 1.47 -11.95
CA ILE A 133 -8.12 0.93 -13.06
C ILE A 133 -8.75 -0.40 -13.47
N ALA A 134 -9.29 -0.50 -14.67
CA ALA A 134 -10.02 -1.68 -15.14
C ALA A 134 -9.16 -2.96 -15.16
N GLU A 135 -7.86 -2.84 -15.42
CA GLU A 135 -6.92 -3.96 -15.47
C GLU A 135 -6.51 -4.48 -14.09
N SER A 136 -6.86 -3.77 -13.01
CA SER A 136 -6.63 -4.22 -11.64
C SER A 136 -7.72 -5.21 -11.21
N PRO A 137 -7.35 -6.36 -10.62
CA PRO A 137 -8.33 -7.39 -10.27
C PRO A 137 -9.19 -7.03 -9.04
N VAL A 138 -8.74 -6.08 -8.24
CA VAL A 138 -9.48 -5.58 -7.07
C VAL A 138 -9.30 -4.07 -6.96
N ASN A 139 -10.43 -3.37 -6.87
CA ASN A 139 -10.48 -1.93 -6.71
C ASN A 139 -11.23 -1.59 -5.42
N ILE A 140 -10.65 -0.72 -4.59
CA ILE A 140 -11.20 -0.32 -3.29
C ILE A 140 -11.49 1.17 -3.33
N GLU A 141 -12.76 1.54 -3.36
CA GLU A 141 -13.22 2.92 -3.38
C GLU A 141 -13.17 3.53 -1.98
N CYS A 142 -12.53 4.67 -1.84
CA CYS A 142 -12.22 5.27 -0.55
C CYS A 142 -12.64 6.73 -0.46
N LYS A 143 -13.24 7.11 0.68
CA LYS A 143 -13.47 8.51 1.08
C LYS A 143 -12.60 8.87 2.27
N VAL A 144 -11.83 9.94 2.14
CA VAL A 144 -10.96 10.46 3.19
C VAL A 144 -11.81 11.04 4.32
N VAL A 145 -11.62 10.54 5.52
CA VAL A 145 -12.31 11.01 6.74
C VAL A 145 -11.39 11.82 7.65
N ASN A 146 -10.08 11.63 7.55
CA ASN A 146 -9.10 12.39 8.31
C ASN A 146 -7.76 12.44 7.56
N VAL A 147 -6.99 13.49 7.83
CA VAL A 147 -5.62 13.64 7.32
C VAL A 147 -4.73 13.97 8.51
N ILE A 148 -3.70 13.16 8.71
CA ILE A 148 -2.68 13.40 9.74
C ILE A 148 -1.43 13.93 9.07
N GLU A 149 -1.07 15.16 9.40
CA GLU A 149 0.16 15.77 8.91
C GLU A 149 1.37 15.17 9.63
N LEU A 150 2.25 14.55 8.85
CA LEU A 150 3.52 14.02 9.30
C LEU A 150 4.64 14.76 8.54
N GLY A 151 5.86 14.72 8.99
CA GLY A 151 6.96 15.48 8.39
C GLY A 151 6.97 15.51 6.86
N SER A 152 7.51 14.49 6.21
CA SER A 152 7.62 14.40 4.75
C SER A 152 6.37 13.90 4.03
N HIS A 153 5.44 13.29 4.75
CA HIS A 153 4.20 12.69 4.23
C HIS A 153 3.01 13.17 5.05
N ASP A 154 1.85 13.19 4.41
CA ASP A 154 0.58 13.20 5.11
C ASP A 154 -0.06 11.82 5.00
N MET A 155 -0.65 11.34 6.10
CA MET A 155 -1.40 10.09 6.15
C MET A 155 -2.88 10.40 5.95
N PHE A 156 -3.42 9.93 4.84
CA PHE A 156 -4.85 10.00 4.54
C PHE A 156 -5.53 8.77 5.12
N ILE A 157 -6.41 8.99 6.08
CA ILE A 157 -7.27 7.97 6.68
C ILE A 157 -8.58 7.98 5.92
N ALA A 158 -8.97 6.85 5.36
CA ALA A 158 -10.14 6.76 4.50
C ALA A 158 -11.04 5.58 4.89
N LYS A 159 -12.35 5.83 4.82
CA LYS A 159 -13.38 4.81 4.90
C LYS A 159 -13.49 4.11 3.54
N VAL A 160 -13.62 2.80 3.55
CA VAL A 160 -13.92 2.01 2.36
C VAL A 160 -15.42 2.11 2.07
N GLU A 161 -15.78 2.59 0.88
CA GLU A 161 -17.17 2.77 0.44
C GLU A 161 -17.66 1.62 -0.45
N ALA A 162 -16.76 0.99 -1.22
CA ALA A 162 -17.03 -0.19 -2.03
C ALA A 162 -15.75 -0.95 -2.35
N VAL A 163 -15.89 -2.24 -2.59
CA VAL A 163 -14.82 -3.09 -3.11
C VAL A 163 -15.37 -3.81 -4.35
N HIS A 164 -14.65 -3.70 -5.46
CA HIS A 164 -14.93 -4.41 -6.70
C HIS A 164 -13.89 -5.49 -6.91
N VAL A 165 -14.33 -6.69 -7.19
CA VAL A 165 -13.48 -7.88 -7.39
C VAL A 165 -13.79 -8.46 -8.76
N ASP A 166 -12.76 -8.79 -9.53
CA ASP A 166 -12.88 -9.45 -10.83
C ASP A 166 -13.57 -10.83 -10.65
N GLU A 167 -14.65 -11.07 -11.40
CA GLU A 167 -15.46 -12.30 -11.30
C GLU A 167 -14.62 -13.58 -11.40
N LYS A 168 -13.52 -13.57 -12.16
CA LYS A 168 -12.61 -14.73 -12.26
C LYS A 168 -11.91 -15.11 -10.94
N LEU A 169 -11.95 -14.23 -9.93
CA LEU A 169 -11.38 -14.50 -8.59
C LEU A 169 -12.42 -15.00 -7.60
N LEU A 170 -13.70 -15.02 -7.99
CA LEU A 170 -14.79 -15.48 -7.16
C LEU A 170 -15.07 -16.97 -7.44
N ASP A 171 -15.46 -17.70 -6.42
CA ASP A 171 -16.00 -19.06 -6.56
C ASP A 171 -17.53 -19.00 -6.52
N ASP A 172 -18.19 -20.12 -6.87
CA ASP A 172 -19.65 -20.23 -6.89
C ASP A 172 -20.33 -20.02 -5.52
N LYS A 173 -19.55 -19.86 -4.46
CA LYS A 173 -20.00 -19.65 -3.08
C LYS A 173 -19.72 -18.23 -2.57
N SER A 174 -19.05 -17.40 -3.37
CA SER A 174 -18.74 -16.01 -3.02
C SER A 174 -19.99 -15.17 -3.18
N GLU A 175 -20.65 -14.87 -2.06
CA GLU A 175 -21.73 -13.89 -2.00
C GLU A 175 -21.11 -12.47 -1.95
N ALA A 176 -21.67 -11.54 -2.73
CA ALA A 176 -21.25 -10.14 -2.77
C ALA A 176 -21.79 -9.36 -1.55
#